data_f347e9161a3b69c2d580fe5ddb7cdecd
#
_entry.id   f347e9161a3b69c2d580fe5ddb7cdecd
#
_cell.length_a   1.000
_cell.length_b   1.000
_cell.length_c   1.000
_cell.angle_alpha   90.00
_cell.angle_beta   90.00
_cell.angle_gamma   90.00
#
_symmetry.space_group_name_H-M   'P 1'
#
loop_
_entity.id
_entity.type
_entity.pdbx_description
1 polymer ?
#
loop_
_entity_poly.entity_id
_entity_poly.type
_entity_poly.pdbx_seq_one_letter_code
_entity_poly.pdbx_strand_id
1 'polypeptide(L)'
;MKLGAFIIPTGIGASIGGFAGDASKWARRIAKKCKLIVNPNVVNAACFSGITSNMLYVEGYSLDNFFKGKCRLKESYGNKIGIVFDKAIKNDVLNIHINTINAVKTVYDINIIGYEITENEAGVEFFVDNNGVSTGNVKNLKTIKDASLKLIERGAQAIATVCNFPDEQGEDYANGIGVDPVGGVEAIISHYISKELRIPCAHAPAFDKYEIESAIVDPRCSAEYITPTFLPCILLGLDNAPMISESGIGVEDTDFIVVPYNALGSVPVMEMSALGKKIYAVKENASVLNVTPCNFPVKCDIIDTYEELTELL
;
A
#
# COMPACT_ATOMS: atom_id res chain seq x y z
N MET A 1 22.54 4.86 -10.65
CA MET A 1 21.12 4.79 -11.15
C MET A 1 20.33 5.74 -10.28
N LYS A 2 19.45 6.59 -10.84
CA LYS A 2 18.61 7.50 -10.05
C LYS A 2 17.71 6.72 -9.10
N LEU A 3 17.39 7.31 -7.94
CA LEU A 3 16.40 6.83 -7.00
C LEU A 3 15.21 7.79 -6.97
N GLY A 4 14.05 7.34 -7.34
CA GLY A 4 12.81 8.11 -7.24
C GLY A 4 11.87 7.55 -6.19
N ALA A 5 10.86 8.34 -5.82
CA ALA A 5 9.71 7.86 -5.07
C ALA A 5 8.43 8.19 -5.84
N PHE A 6 7.51 7.24 -5.93
CA PHE A 6 6.18 7.47 -6.48
C PHE A 6 5.15 7.13 -5.40
N ILE A 7 4.46 8.15 -4.93
CA ILE A 7 3.57 8.08 -3.77
C ILE A 7 2.19 8.59 -4.11
N ILE A 8 1.20 7.76 -3.85
CA ILE A 8 -0.21 8.13 -3.90
C ILE A 8 -0.78 7.82 -2.51
N PRO A 9 -1.10 8.84 -1.70
CA PRO A 9 -1.65 8.60 -0.37
C PRO A 9 -2.92 7.76 -0.42
N THR A 10 -3.07 6.83 0.52
CA THR A 10 -4.22 5.92 0.58
C THR A 10 -5.48 6.66 1.03
N GLY A 11 -6.64 6.29 0.50
CA GLY A 11 -7.94 6.78 0.96
C GLY A 11 -8.29 8.21 0.54
N ILE A 12 -7.53 8.80 -0.38
CA ILE A 12 -7.76 10.19 -0.84
C ILE A 12 -8.55 10.29 -2.15
N GLY A 13 -9.09 9.19 -2.67
CA GLY A 13 -9.84 9.18 -3.93
C GLY A 13 -9.03 9.72 -5.10
N ALA A 14 -7.77 9.32 -5.22
CA ALA A 14 -6.95 9.73 -6.35
C ALA A 14 -7.52 9.19 -7.66
N SER A 15 -7.57 9.99 -8.71
CA SER A 15 -8.11 9.61 -10.02
C SER A 15 -7.26 8.52 -10.72
N ILE A 16 -5.98 8.41 -10.31
CA ILE A 16 -5.07 7.32 -10.67
C ILE A 16 -4.40 6.84 -9.38
N GLY A 17 -4.53 5.57 -9.05
CA GLY A 17 -4.10 4.98 -7.79
C GLY A 17 -5.17 5.06 -6.68
N GLY A 18 -6.38 5.47 -7.02
CA GLY A 18 -7.56 5.40 -6.14
C GLY A 18 -8.29 4.07 -6.22
N PHE A 19 -7.99 3.27 -7.24
CA PHE A 19 -8.52 1.92 -7.48
C PHE A 19 -7.35 0.93 -7.52
N ALA A 20 -7.58 -0.31 -7.05
CA ALA A 20 -6.48 -1.27 -6.95
C ALA A 20 -5.85 -1.56 -8.32
N GLY A 21 -4.59 -1.21 -8.45
CA GLY A 21 -3.75 -1.52 -9.60
C GLY A 21 -3.72 -0.51 -10.74
N ASP A 22 -4.55 0.53 -10.74
CA ASP A 22 -4.66 1.47 -11.87
C ASP A 22 -3.42 2.37 -12.04
N ALA A 23 -2.63 2.61 -10.97
CA ALA A 23 -1.33 3.31 -11.05
C ALA A 23 -0.16 2.41 -11.48
N SER A 24 -0.33 1.09 -11.46
CA SER A 24 0.76 0.12 -11.68
C SER A 24 1.47 0.29 -13.03
N LYS A 25 0.74 0.64 -14.10
CA LYS A 25 1.33 0.87 -15.41
C LYS A 25 2.36 2.00 -15.40
N TRP A 26 2.10 3.04 -14.64
CA TRP A 26 2.98 4.20 -14.53
C TRP A 26 4.20 3.89 -13.65
N ALA A 27 3.98 3.23 -12.50
CA ALA A 27 5.06 2.75 -11.67
C ALA A 27 6.04 1.87 -12.46
N ARG A 28 5.53 0.93 -13.25
CA ARG A 28 6.35 0.06 -14.11
C ARG A 28 7.13 0.82 -15.20
N ARG A 29 6.56 1.87 -15.77
CA ARG A 29 7.24 2.71 -16.77
C ARG A 29 8.36 3.52 -16.13
N ILE A 30 8.11 4.15 -14.99
CA ILE A 30 9.10 4.92 -14.23
C ILE A 30 10.23 4.00 -13.75
N ALA A 31 9.91 2.82 -13.21
CA ALA A 31 10.89 1.87 -12.71
C ALA A 31 11.82 1.26 -13.79
N LYS A 32 11.48 1.39 -15.07
CA LYS A 32 12.41 1.06 -16.16
C LYS A 32 13.57 2.04 -16.27
N LYS A 33 13.44 3.25 -15.72
CA LYS A 33 14.42 4.34 -15.83
C LYS A 33 15.19 4.61 -14.54
N CYS A 34 14.67 4.16 -13.38
CA CYS A 34 15.27 4.38 -12.08
C CYS A 34 14.91 3.28 -11.10
N LYS A 35 15.57 3.22 -9.95
CA LYS A 35 15.05 2.51 -8.78
C LYS A 35 13.93 3.35 -8.17
N LEU A 36 12.84 2.72 -7.74
CA LEU A 36 11.64 3.43 -7.35
C LEU A 36 11.12 2.97 -5.98
N ILE A 37 11.01 3.88 -5.03
CA ILE A 37 10.27 3.66 -3.79
C ILE A 37 8.78 3.86 -4.10
N VAL A 38 7.94 2.90 -3.70
CA VAL A 38 6.49 2.94 -3.90
C VAL A 38 5.76 2.58 -2.61
N ASN A 39 4.65 3.25 -2.36
CA ASN A 39 3.74 2.81 -1.30
C ASN A 39 2.73 1.78 -1.85
N PRO A 40 2.08 0.99 -0.98
CA PRO A 40 1.14 -0.05 -1.36
C PRO A 40 0.09 0.38 -2.40
N ASN A 41 -0.50 1.55 -2.20
CA ASN A 41 -1.56 2.10 -3.05
C ASN A 41 -1.16 2.28 -4.54
N VAL A 42 0.13 2.37 -4.84
CA VAL A 42 0.65 2.51 -6.22
C VAL A 42 0.66 1.19 -6.98
N VAL A 43 0.89 0.07 -6.29
CA VAL A 43 1.21 -1.22 -6.94
C VAL A 43 0.30 -2.37 -6.54
N ASN A 44 -0.51 -2.24 -5.48
CA ASN A 44 -1.45 -3.27 -5.08
C ASN A 44 -2.59 -3.35 -6.10
N ALA A 45 -2.96 -4.56 -6.49
CA ALA A 45 -3.94 -4.83 -7.53
C ALA A 45 -4.73 -6.11 -7.25
N ALA A 46 -5.18 -6.29 -6.02
CA ALA A 46 -5.94 -7.46 -5.57
C ALA A 46 -5.19 -8.79 -5.81
N CYS A 47 -5.64 -9.64 -6.74
CA CYS A 47 -4.92 -10.87 -7.12
C CYS A 47 -3.73 -10.63 -8.06
N PHE A 48 -3.56 -9.42 -8.56
CA PHE A 48 -2.42 -8.99 -9.38
C PHE A 48 -1.48 -8.10 -8.57
N SER A 49 -0.33 -7.72 -9.16
CA SER A 49 0.57 -6.74 -8.57
C SER A 49 1.30 -5.94 -9.64
N GLY A 50 1.49 -4.66 -9.37
CA GLY A 50 2.32 -3.79 -10.20
C GLY A 50 3.81 -3.83 -9.87
N ILE A 51 4.20 -4.52 -8.79
CA ILE A 51 5.59 -4.56 -8.30
C ILE A 51 6.57 -5.14 -9.34
N THR A 52 7.79 -4.64 -9.36
CA THR A 52 8.91 -5.17 -10.16
C THR A 52 10.19 -5.15 -9.32
N SER A 53 11.23 -5.85 -9.77
CA SER A 53 12.53 -5.94 -9.07
C SER A 53 13.25 -4.59 -8.87
N ASN A 54 12.88 -3.55 -9.63
CA ASN A 54 13.43 -2.20 -9.46
C ASN A 54 12.62 -1.33 -8.49
N MET A 55 11.62 -1.90 -7.80
CA MET A 55 10.79 -1.19 -6.84
C MET A 55 11.08 -1.65 -5.42
N LEU A 56 11.05 -0.70 -4.48
CA LEU A 56 11.09 -0.92 -3.04
C LEU A 56 9.69 -0.63 -2.49
N TYR A 57 9.05 -1.66 -1.96
CA TYR A 57 7.70 -1.59 -1.40
C TYR A 57 7.74 -1.12 0.06
N VAL A 58 7.25 0.09 0.33
CA VAL A 58 7.35 0.72 1.67
C VAL A 58 5.98 1.22 2.11
N GLU A 59 5.48 0.72 3.24
CA GLU A 59 4.23 1.19 3.82
C GLU A 59 4.36 2.60 4.44
N GLY A 60 3.22 3.28 4.66
CA GLY A 60 3.20 4.71 4.94
C GLY A 60 3.94 5.15 6.20
N TYR A 61 3.90 4.39 7.32
CA TYR A 61 4.63 4.78 8.53
C TYR A 61 6.15 4.73 8.35
N SER A 62 6.66 3.65 7.74
CA SER A 62 8.08 3.50 7.42
C SER A 62 8.52 4.51 6.36
N LEU A 63 7.66 4.80 5.40
CA LEU A 63 7.88 5.81 4.37
C LEU A 63 8.07 7.21 5.00
N ASP A 64 7.18 7.62 5.90
CA ASP A 64 7.29 8.87 6.63
C ASP A 64 8.57 8.98 7.46
N ASN A 65 8.96 7.89 8.14
CA ASN A 65 10.20 7.87 8.92
C ASN A 65 11.45 7.89 8.03
N PHE A 66 11.41 7.24 6.87
CA PHE A 66 12.48 7.31 5.89
C PHE A 66 12.68 8.76 5.40
N PHE A 67 11.60 9.44 5.00
CA PHE A 67 11.70 10.82 4.53
C PHE A 67 12.12 11.79 5.64
N LYS A 68 11.73 11.56 6.90
CA LYS A 68 12.24 12.31 8.07
C LYS A 68 13.70 12.00 8.44
N GLY A 69 14.38 11.12 7.71
CA GLY A 69 15.73 10.69 8.02
C GLY A 69 15.87 9.87 9.33
N LYS A 70 14.74 9.33 9.84
CA LYS A 70 14.72 8.56 11.10
C LYS A 70 15.05 7.08 10.92
N CYS A 71 15.09 6.61 9.69
CA CYS A 71 15.54 5.26 9.34
C CYS A 71 16.10 5.26 7.92
N ARG A 72 16.78 4.18 7.57
CA ARG A 72 17.29 3.87 6.25
C ARG A 72 16.62 2.60 5.72
N LEU A 73 16.64 2.43 4.41
CA LEU A 73 16.10 1.26 3.73
C LEU A 73 17.26 0.36 3.30
N LYS A 74 17.33 -0.83 3.87
CA LYS A 74 18.25 -1.87 3.41
C LYS A 74 17.52 -2.78 2.45
N GLU A 75 17.96 -2.79 1.20
CA GLU A 75 17.37 -3.66 0.18
C GLU A 75 17.33 -5.12 0.65
N SER A 76 16.19 -5.75 0.42
CA SER A 76 15.94 -7.15 0.73
C SER A 76 15.01 -7.73 -0.31
N TYR A 77 15.21 -8.98 -0.65
CA TYR A 77 14.40 -9.75 -1.60
C TYR A 77 14.23 -11.15 -1.04
N GLY A 78 13.08 -11.78 -1.28
CA GLY A 78 12.80 -13.11 -0.75
C GLY A 78 12.61 -13.10 0.76
N ASN A 79 11.97 -12.05 1.30
CA ASN A 79 11.73 -11.92 2.73
C ASN A 79 10.93 -13.10 3.27
N LYS A 80 11.26 -13.56 4.49
CA LYS A 80 10.46 -14.53 5.24
C LYS A 80 9.18 -13.85 5.73
N ILE A 81 8.05 -14.16 5.10
CA ILE A 81 6.76 -13.52 5.38
C ILE A 81 5.95 -14.37 6.34
N GLY A 82 5.50 -13.78 7.45
CA GLY A 82 4.48 -14.31 8.34
C GLY A 82 3.12 -13.68 8.04
N ILE A 83 2.04 -14.44 8.17
CA ILE A 83 0.69 -13.94 7.90
C ILE A 83 -0.14 -13.98 9.18
N VAL A 84 -0.80 -12.88 9.51
CA VAL A 84 -1.74 -12.79 10.63
C VAL A 84 -3.16 -12.73 10.08
N PHE A 85 -4.00 -13.67 10.51
CA PHE A 85 -5.43 -13.68 10.22
C PHE A 85 -6.24 -13.24 11.44
N ASP A 86 -7.19 -12.34 11.22
CA ASP A 86 -8.17 -11.98 12.24
C ASP A 86 -9.07 -13.18 12.57
N LYS A 87 -9.28 -13.41 13.85
CA LYS A 87 -10.17 -14.47 14.35
C LYS A 87 -11.62 -14.33 13.85
N ALA A 88 -12.04 -13.14 13.51
CA ALA A 88 -13.37 -12.86 12.96
C ALA A 88 -13.59 -13.46 11.56
N ILE A 89 -12.53 -13.84 10.84
CA ILE A 89 -12.62 -14.40 9.49
C ILE A 89 -13.29 -15.79 9.57
N LYS A 90 -14.35 -15.98 8.78
CA LYS A 90 -15.07 -17.27 8.67
C LYS A 90 -14.17 -18.35 8.08
N ASN A 91 -14.40 -19.60 8.48
CA ASN A 91 -13.55 -20.74 8.08
C ASN A 91 -13.47 -20.97 6.56
N ASP A 92 -14.55 -20.75 5.84
CA ASP A 92 -14.59 -20.89 4.38
C ASP A 92 -13.78 -19.79 3.70
N VAL A 93 -13.89 -18.54 4.17
CA VAL A 93 -13.04 -17.41 3.74
C VAL A 93 -11.57 -17.65 4.08
N LEU A 94 -11.27 -18.13 5.30
CA LEU A 94 -9.92 -18.48 5.70
C LEU A 94 -9.31 -19.55 4.79
N ASN A 95 -10.08 -20.57 4.41
CA ASN A 95 -9.62 -21.62 3.50
C ASN A 95 -9.27 -21.08 2.11
N ILE A 96 -10.00 -20.09 1.60
CA ILE A 96 -9.66 -19.37 0.36
C ILE A 96 -8.29 -18.71 0.50
N HIS A 97 -8.05 -18.01 1.60
CA HIS A 97 -6.76 -17.37 1.86
C HIS A 97 -5.62 -18.37 2.01
N ILE A 98 -5.84 -19.52 2.66
CA ILE A 98 -4.84 -20.61 2.77
C ILE A 98 -4.53 -21.19 1.37
N ASN A 99 -5.54 -21.43 0.55
CA ASN A 99 -5.33 -21.85 -0.84
C ASN A 99 -4.56 -20.80 -1.66
N THR A 100 -4.85 -19.53 -1.42
CA THR A 100 -4.11 -18.42 -2.05
C THR A 100 -2.64 -18.41 -1.63
N ILE A 101 -2.33 -18.64 -0.35
CA ILE A 101 -0.94 -18.80 0.12
C ILE A 101 -0.25 -19.92 -0.64
N ASN A 102 -0.89 -21.08 -0.77
CA ASN A 102 -0.32 -22.20 -1.49
C ASN A 102 -0.09 -21.90 -2.98
N ALA A 103 -1.04 -21.20 -3.61
CA ALA A 103 -0.90 -20.78 -5.00
C ALA A 103 0.27 -19.79 -5.19
N VAL A 104 0.37 -18.78 -4.33
CA VAL A 104 1.46 -17.78 -4.38
C VAL A 104 2.82 -18.43 -4.16
N LYS A 105 2.94 -19.34 -3.18
CA LYS A 105 4.17 -20.14 -2.98
C LYS A 105 4.54 -20.95 -4.21
N THR A 106 3.55 -21.62 -4.82
CA THR A 106 3.80 -22.50 -5.98
C THR A 106 4.18 -21.74 -7.23
N VAL A 107 3.55 -20.58 -7.46
CA VAL A 107 3.72 -19.81 -8.71
C VAL A 107 4.91 -18.85 -8.65
N TYR A 108 5.13 -18.21 -7.50
CA TYR A 108 6.12 -17.14 -7.35
C TYR A 108 7.30 -17.49 -6.43
N ASP A 109 7.32 -18.67 -5.83
CA ASP A 109 8.36 -19.12 -4.90
C ASP A 109 8.55 -18.18 -3.68
N ILE A 110 7.47 -17.52 -3.25
CA ILE A 110 7.50 -16.58 -2.11
C ILE A 110 7.74 -17.35 -0.79
N ASN A 111 8.66 -16.85 0.01
CA ASN A 111 9.05 -17.48 1.27
C ASN A 111 8.06 -17.17 2.41
N ILE A 112 6.93 -17.89 2.45
CA ILE A 112 5.93 -17.77 3.50
C ILE A 112 6.22 -18.81 4.57
N ILE A 113 6.59 -18.37 5.79
CA ILE A 113 6.99 -19.25 6.90
C ILE A 113 5.82 -19.82 7.69
N GLY A 114 4.61 -19.29 7.51
CA GLY A 114 3.40 -19.74 8.17
C GLY A 114 2.45 -18.59 8.50
N TYR A 115 1.41 -18.93 9.24
CA TYR A 115 0.43 -17.95 9.71
C TYR A 115 0.10 -18.13 11.19
N GLU A 116 -0.49 -17.09 11.79
CA GLU A 116 -1.14 -17.08 13.10
C GLU A 116 -2.56 -16.52 12.96
N ILE A 117 -3.48 -17.05 13.75
CA ILE A 117 -4.82 -16.47 13.93
C ILE A 117 -4.78 -15.65 15.21
N THR A 118 -5.36 -14.46 15.21
CA THR A 118 -5.41 -13.60 16.40
C THR A 118 -6.20 -14.28 17.53
N GLU A 119 -5.87 -14.00 18.79
CA GLU A 119 -6.57 -14.57 19.95
C GLU A 119 -7.99 -14.01 20.07
N ASN A 120 -8.15 -12.73 19.77
CA ASN A 120 -9.41 -12.01 19.78
C ASN A 120 -9.65 -11.37 18.42
N GLU A 121 -10.90 -10.98 18.15
CA GLU A 121 -11.27 -10.22 16.97
C GLU A 121 -10.61 -8.84 16.95
N ALA A 122 -10.16 -8.38 15.79
CA ALA A 122 -9.60 -7.05 15.61
C ALA A 122 -10.69 -5.95 15.76
N GLY A 123 -11.89 -6.22 15.29
CA GLY A 123 -13.03 -5.31 15.36
C GLY A 123 -12.82 -4.07 14.50
N VAL A 124 -12.80 -4.25 13.17
CA VAL A 124 -12.57 -3.18 12.20
C VAL A 124 -13.88 -2.46 11.90
N GLU A 125 -13.85 -1.13 11.89
CA GLU A 125 -14.91 -0.24 11.44
C GLU A 125 -14.31 0.77 10.48
N PHE A 126 -14.96 1.02 9.34
CA PHE A 126 -14.48 1.98 8.35
C PHE A 126 -15.57 2.96 7.92
N PHE A 127 -15.17 4.13 7.49
CA PHE A 127 -16.06 5.18 6.98
C PHE A 127 -15.27 6.18 6.12
N VAL A 128 -16.00 6.95 5.33
CA VAL A 128 -15.46 8.13 4.63
C VAL A 128 -15.83 9.36 5.45
N ASP A 129 -14.81 10.20 5.76
CA ASP A 129 -15.02 11.39 6.57
C ASP A 129 -15.71 12.53 5.76
N ASN A 130 -16.01 13.64 6.43
CA ASN A 130 -16.67 14.81 5.82
C ASN A 130 -15.83 15.49 4.72
N ASN A 131 -14.55 15.18 4.61
CA ASN A 131 -13.66 15.68 3.55
C ASN A 131 -13.53 14.70 2.38
N GLY A 132 -14.25 13.57 2.44
CA GLY A 132 -14.19 12.52 1.42
C GLY A 132 -12.97 11.59 1.55
N VAL A 133 -12.29 11.59 2.71
CA VAL A 133 -11.12 10.74 2.96
C VAL A 133 -11.55 9.47 3.69
N SER A 134 -11.10 8.32 3.19
CA SER A 134 -11.32 7.03 3.83
C SER A 134 -10.50 6.91 5.12
N THR A 135 -11.14 6.43 6.19
CA THR A 135 -10.53 6.19 7.50
C THR A 135 -11.33 5.15 8.27
N GLY A 136 -11.01 4.95 9.55
CA GLY A 136 -11.76 4.02 10.40
C GLY A 136 -11.16 3.83 11.77
N ASN A 137 -11.67 2.81 12.48
CA ASN A 137 -11.22 2.43 13.81
C ASN A 137 -10.95 0.93 13.87
N VAL A 138 -9.98 0.53 14.69
CA VAL A 138 -9.70 -0.87 15.01
C VAL A 138 -9.71 -1.02 16.52
N LYS A 139 -10.67 -1.79 17.04
CA LYS A 139 -10.91 -1.92 18.49
C LYS A 139 -9.75 -2.58 19.23
N ASN A 140 -9.08 -3.54 18.59
CA ASN A 140 -8.08 -4.38 19.24
C ASN A 140 -6.84 -4.61 18.37
N LEU A 141 -6.09 -3.55 18.07
CA LEU A 141 -4.80 -3.65 17.36
C LEU A 141 -3.78 -4.53 18.08
N LYS A 142 -3.89 -4.63 19.42
CA LYS A 142 -2.95 -5.43 20.22
C LYS A 142 -2.98 -6.91 19.85
N THR A 143 -4.15 -7.48 19.55
CA THR A 143 -4.25 -8.91 19.18
C THR A 143 -3.50 -9.22 17.89
N ILE A 144 -3.49 -8.28 16.93
CA ILE A 144 -2.73 -8.40 15.68
C ILE A 144 -1.22 -8.35 15.97
N LYS A 145 -0.79 -7.41 16.85
CA LYS A 145 0.62 -7.30 17.27
C LYS A 145 1.09 -8.56 17.98
N ASP A 146 0.31 -9.10 18.90
CA ASP A 146 0.68 -10.31 19.66
C ASP A 146 0.83 -11.53 18.73
N ALA A 147 -0.04 -11.69 17.73
CA ALA A 147 0.10 -12.71 16.70
C ALA A 147 1.34 -12.47 15.79
N SER A 148 1.62 -11.22 15.46
CA SER A 148 2.81 -10.85 14.68
C SER A 148 4.11 -11.19 15.43
N LEU A 149 4.16 -10.96 16.75
CA LEU A 149 5.33 -11.31 17.58
C LEU A 149 5.65 -12.81 17.53
N LYS A 150 4.65 -13.68 17.57
CA LYS A 150 4.84 -15.14 17.45
C LYS A 150 5.48 -15.52 16.11
N LEU A 151 5.12 -14.81 15.03
CA LEU A 151 5.70 -15.01 13.70
C LEU A 151 7.14 -14.50 13.63
N ILE A 152 7.43 -13.36 14.25
CA ILE A 152 8.79 -12.79 14.34
C ILE A 152 9.70 -13.73 15.14
N GLU A 153 9.24 -14.30 16.25
CA GLU A 153 9.98 -15.30 17.02
C GLU A 153 10.32 -16.56 16.18
N ARG A 154 9.48 -16.88 15.19
CA ARG A 154 9.74 -17.96 14.21
C ARG A 154 10.60 -17.50 13.03
N GLY A 155 11.04 -16.25 13.02
CA GLY A 155 11.97 -15.71 12.03
C GLY A 155 11.32 -14.93 10.89
N ALA A 156 10.07 -14.46 11.02
CA ALA A 156 9.46 -13.57 10.04
C ALA A 156 10.26 -12.26 9.91
N GLN A 157 10.46 -11.81 8.69
CA GLN A 157 11.13 -10.57 8.33
C GLN A 157 10.15 -9.51 7.79
N ALA A 158 8.93 -9.95 7.46
CA ALA A 158 7.82 -9.09 7.04
C ALA A 158 6.50 -9.71 7.51
N ILE A 159 5.50 -8.89 7.75
CA ILE A 159 4.17 -9.33 8.21
C ILE A 159 3.09 -8.91 7.21
N ALA A 160 2.29 -9.86 6.76
CA ALA A 160 1.03 -9.62 6.07
C ALA A 160 -0.11 -9.73 7.09
N THR A 161 -1.01 -8.76 7.15
CA THR A 161 -2.20 -8.79 8.00
C THR A 161 -3.45 -8.92 7.15
N VAL A 162 -4.35 -9.81 7.54
CA VAL A 162 -5.66 -10.00 6.91
C VAL A 162 -6.71 -9.88 8.00
N CYS A 163 -7.48 -8.80 7.97
CA CYS A 163 -8.54 -8.56 8.95
C CYS A 163 -9.91 -8.70 8.30
N ASN A 164 -10.91 -9.08 9.11
CA ASN A 164 -12.29 -9.13 8.66
C ASN A 164 -12.89 -7.73 8.58
N PHE A 165 -13.54 -7.44 7.45
CA PHE A 165 -14.22 -6.18 7.17
C PHE A 165 -15.70 -6.43 6.94
N PRO A 166 -16.60 -5.53 7.40
CA PRO A 166 -18.01 -5.57 7.02
C PRO A 166 -18.18 -5.46 5.50
N ASP A 167 -19.20 -6.13 4.95
CA ASP A 167 -19.46 -6.21 3.49
C ASP A 167 -20.06 -4.92 2.89
N GLU A 168 -19.99 -3.80 3.55
CA GLU A 168 -20.58 -2.54 3.12
C GLU A 168 -19.68 -1.82 2.11
N GLN A 169 -19.73 -2.20 0.85
CA GLN A 169 -19.13 -1.43 -0.25
C GLN A 169 -20.18 -0.51 -0.87
N GLY A 170 -19.84 0.76 -1.07
CA GLY A 170 -20.72 1.71 -1.74
C GLY A 170 -20.95 1.32 -3.22
N GLU A 171 -22.21 1.38 -3.69
CA GLU A 171 -22.60 1.02 -5.08
C GLU A 171 -21.86 1.82 -6.16
N ASP A 172 -21.39 3.04 -5.85
CA ASP A 172 -20.71 3.91 -6.81
C ASP A 172 -19.27 3.47 -7.13
N TYR A 173 -18.59 2.76 -6.23
CA TYR A 173 -17.20 2.35 -6.42
C TYR A 173 -17.04 1.38 -7.61
N ALA A 174 -17.97 0.45 -7.80
CA ALA A 174 -18.02 -0.45 -8.96
C ALA A 174 -18.12 0.30 -10.31
N ASN A 175 -18.67 1.52 -10.28
CA ASN A 175 -18.77 2.40 -11.44
C ASN A 175 -17.54 3.33 -11.58
N GLY A 176 -16.50 3.14 -10.81
CA GLY A 176 -15.28 3.96 -10.83
C GLY A 176 -15.46 5.35 -10.22
N ILE A 177 -16.39 5.51 -9.28
CA ILE A 177 -16.72 6.77 -8.62
C ILE A 177 -16.47 6.65 -7.11
N GLY A 178 -15.95 7.70 -6.50
CA GLY A 178 -15.76 7.79 -5.05
C GLY A 178 -14.36 7.38 -4.58
N VAL A 179 -14.29 6.96 -3.34
CA VAL A 179 -13.05 6.62 -2.61
C VAL A 179 -13.14 5.17 -2.17
N ASP A 180 -12.06 4.42 -2.25
CA ASP A 180 -11.96 3.11 -1.60
C ASP A 180 -12.26 3.27 -0.10
N PRO A 181 -13.38 2.73 0.40
CA PRO A 181 -13.82 2.99 1.77
C PRO A 181 -12.96 2.27 2.82
N VAL A 182 -12.27 1.20 2.46
CA VAL A 182 -11.52 0.37 3.41
C VAL A 182 -10.03 0.74 3.49
N GLY A 183 -9.46 1.33 2.45
CA GLY A 183 -8.02 1.57 2.35
C GLY A 183 -7.45 2.41 3.51
N GLY A 184 -8.19 3.38 4.01
CA GLY A 184 -7.75 4.22 5.13
C GLY A 184 -7.55 3.44 6.43
N VAL A 185 -8.50 2.58 6.82
CA VAL A 185 -8.37 1.78 8.05
C VAL A 185 -7.38 0.64 7.87
N GLU A 186 -7.27 0.08 6.70
CA GLU A 186 -6.23 -0.89 6.37
C GLU A 186 -4.83 -0.31 6.59
N ALA A 187 -4.60 0.94 6.15
CA ALA A 187 -3.35 1.65 6.40
C ALA A 187 -3.09 1.82 7.91
N ILE A 188 -4.11 2.10 8.73
CA ILE A 188 -3.98 2.18 10.19
C ILE A 188 -3.43 0.89 10.77
N ILE A 189 -3.89 -0.28 10.30
CA ILE A 189 -3.43 -1.59 10.77
C ILE A 189 -1.95 -1.79 10.47
N SER A 190 -1.54 -1.66 9.22
CA SER A 190 -0.14 -1.87 8.82
C SER A 190 0.81 -0.85 9.44
N HIS A 191 0.41 0.42 9.53
CA HIS A 191 1.19 1.47 10.20
C HIS A 191 1.41 1.17 11.69
N TYR A 192 0.38 0.67 12.39
CA TYR A 192 0.51 0.28 13.78
C TYR A 192 1.54 -0.84 13.96
N ILE A 193 1.49 -1.89 13.13
CA ILE A 193 2.42 -3.01 13.21
C ILE A 193 3.85 -2.56 12.89
N SER A 194 4.05 -1.81 11.81
CA SER A 194 5.38 -1.29 11.45
C SER A 194 5.94 -0.36 12.52
N LYS A 195 5.10 0.47 13.14
CA LYS A 195 5.50 1.35 14.25
C LYS A 195 5.96 0.57 15.47
N GLU A 196 5.17 -0.41 15.89
CA GLU A 196 5.41 -1.15 17.13
C GLU A 196 6.56 -2.15 17.01
N LEU A 197 6.72 -2.77 15.83
CA LEU A 197 7.62 -3.90 15.64
C LEU A 197 8.84 -3.58 14.75
N ARG A 198 8.87 -2.40 14.10
CA ARG A 198 9.94 -1.97 13.17
C ARG A 198 10.23 -2.99 12.07
N ILE A 199 9.18 -3.56 11.51
CA ILE A 199 9.22 -4.58 10.46
C ILE A 199 8.32 -4.14 9.30
N PRO A 200 8.66 -4.44 8.04
CA PRO A 200 7.76 -4.23 6.92
C PRO A 200 6.42 -4.93 7.16
N CYS A 201 5.32 -4.21 6.97
CA CYS A 201 3.98 -4.74 7.10
C CYS A 201 3.11 -4.30 5.93
N ALA A 202 2.22 -5.18 5.48
CA ALA A 202 1.18 -4.87 4.54
C ALA A 202 -0.15 -5.49 4.99
N HIS A 203 -1.25 -4.98 4.46
CA HIS A 203 -2.60 -5.36 4.83
C HIS A 203 -3.40 -5.81 3.62
N ALA A 204 -4.38 -6.68 3.86
CA ALA A 204 -5.44 -7.03 2.91
C ALA A 204 -6.75 -7.20 3.68
N PRO A 205 -7.91 -6.84 3.09
CA PRO A 205 -9.20 -7.11 3.68
C PRO A 205 -9.59 -8.59 3.46
N ALA A 206 -10.40 -9.11 4.37
CA ALA A 206 -11.22 -10.29 4.17
C ALA A 206 -12.68 -9.88 4.37
N PHE A 207 -13.53 -10.18 3.40
CA PHE A 207 -14.96 -9.92 3.46
C PHE A 207 -15.70 -11.21 3.77
N ASP A 208 -16.88 -11.10 4.38
CA ASP A 208 -17.74 -12.24 4.67
C ASP A 208 -18.28 -12.92 3.41
N LYS A 209 -18.43 -12.14 2.32
CA LYS A 209 -18.79 -12.63 1.00
C LYS A 209 -17.54 -12.79 0.15
N TYR A 210 -17.44 -13.93 -0.53
CA TYR A 210 -16.35 -14.27 -1.44
C TYR A 210 -16.85 -14.55 -2.87
N GLU A 211 -18.08 -14.14 -3.15
CA GLU A 211 -18.68 -14.29 -4.48
C GLU A 211 -17.99 -13.36 -5.47
N ILE A 212 -17.67 -13.91 -6.63
CA ILE A 212 -17.10 -13.13 -7.72
C ILE A 212 -18.26 -12.38 -8.40
N GLU A 213 -18.10 -11.06 -8.56
CA GLU A 213 -19.08 -10.24 -9.28
C GLU A 213 -19.11 -10.63 -10.76
N SER A 214 -20.30 -10.91 -11.26
CA SER A 214 -20.51 -11.27 -12.67
C SER A 214 -20.88 -10.07 -13.56
N ALA A 215 -21.23 -8.92 -12.97
CA ALA A 215 -21.48 -7.69 -13.70
C ALA A 215 -20.19 -7.08 -14.23
N ILE A 216 -20.28 -6.37 -15.36
CA ILE A 216 -19.14 -5.59 -15.87
C ILE A 216 -19.02 -4.32 -15.04
N VAL A 217 -17.85 -4.14 -14.43
CA VAL A 217 -17.51 -2.96 -13.60
C VAL A 217 -16.54 -2.04 -14.36
N ASP A 218 -16.28 -0.85 -13.81
CA ASP A 218 -15.24 0.05 -14.36
C ASP A 218 -13.89 -0.69 -14.46
N PRO A 219 -13.15 -0.58 -15.56
CA PRO A 219 -11.87 -1.27 -15.75
C PRO A 219 -10.84 -1.01 -14.66
N ARG A 220 -10.91 0.15 -13.98
CA ARG A 220 -9.96 0.51 -12.91
C ARG A 220 -10.16 -0.32 -11.66
N CYS A 221 -11.38 -0.72 -11.31
CA CYS A 221 -11.69 -1.55 -10.15
C CYS A 221 -11.87 -3.03 -10.47
N SER A 222 -11.80 -3.43 -11.75
CA SER A 222 -12.05 -4.81 -12.18
C SER A 222 -11.22 -5.86 -11.44
N ALA A 223 -9.96 -5.54 -11.08
CA ALA A 223 -9.10 -6.46 -10.35
C ALA A 223 -9.68 -6.87 -8.99
N GLU A 224 -10.39 -5.97 -8.33
CA GLU A 224 -11.00 -6.19 -7.01
C GLU A 224 -12.25 -7.09 -7.12
N TYR A 225 -13.03 -6.90 -8.17
CA TYR A 225 -14.32 -7.59 -8.36
C TYR A 225 -14.21 -9.01 -8.91
N ILE A 226 -13.05 -9.41 -9.45
CA ILE A 226 -12.80 -10.76 -9.98
C ILE A 226 -12.03 -11.66 -9.02
N THR A 227 -11.80 -11.24 -7.79
CA THR A 227 -11.03 -12.00 -6.81
C THR A 227 -11.70 -12.02 -5.44
N PRO A 228 -11.73 -13.17 -4.76
CA PRO A 228 -12.21 -13.26 -3.38
C PRO A 228 -11.14 -12.89 -2.35
N THR A 229 -9.94 -12.47 -2.78
CA THR A 229 -8.81 -12.19 -1.87
C THR A 229 -7.83 -11.18 -2.45
N PHE A 230 -7.34 -10.28 -1.62
CA PHE A 230 -6.33 -9.27 -1.95
C PHE A 230 -4.92 -9.67 -1.46
N LEU A 231 -4.79 -10.87 -0.91
CA LEU A 231 -3.53 -11.35 -0.33
C LEU A 231 -2.37 -11.46 -1.35
N PRO A 232 -2.56 -11.84 -2.63
CA PRO A 232 -1.45 -11.98 -3.56
C PRO A 232 -0.63 -10.70 -3.74
N CYS A 233 -1.25 -9.54 -3.93
CA CYS A 233 -0.50 -8.30 -4.18
C CYS A 233 0.37 -7.89 -2.99
N ILE A 234 -0.13 -8.05 -1.76
CA ILE A 234 0.65 -7.69 -0.57
C ILE A 234 1.79 -8.66 -0.30
N LEU A 235 1.64 -9.95 -0.61
CA LEU A 235 2.72 -10.93 -0.48
C LEU A 235 3.84 -10.63 -1.48
N LEU A 236 3.51 -10.33 -2.73
CA LEU A 236 4.47 -9.91 -3.76
C LEU A 236 5.13 -8.58 -3.40
N GLY A 237 4.39 -7.65 -2.80
CA GLY A 237 4.93 -6.40 -2.27
C GLY A 237 5.95 -6.65 -1.15
N LEU A 238 5.59 -7.45 -0.16
CA LEU A 238 6.44 -7.75 0.99
C LEU A 238 7.70 -8.54 0.62
N ASP A 239 7.67 -9.32 -0.44
CA ASP A 239 8.86 -9.99 -0.99
C ASP A 239 9.91 -8.97 -1.46
N ASN A 240 9.48 -7.79 -1.92
CA ASN A 240 10.31 -6.66 -2.37
C ASN A 240 10.40 -5.53 -1.32
N ALA A 241 9.94 -5.74 -0.09
CA ALA A 241 10.00 -4.73 0.94
C ALA A 241 11.42 -4.64 1.53
N PRO A 242 12.02 -3.43 1.56
CA PRO A 242 13.32 -3.25 2.21
C PRO A 242 13.18 -3.38 3.72
N MET A 243 14.21 -3.87 4.38
CA MET A 243 14.29 -3.88 5.83
C MET A 243 14.48 -2.45 6.36
N ILE A 244 13.76 -2.12 7.42
CA ILE A 244 13.95 -0.87 8.16
C ILE A 244 15.25 -0.98 8.96
N SER A 245 16.19 -0.08 8.74
CA SER A 245 17.58 -0.21 9.21
C SER A 245 18.18 1.13 9.62
N GLU A 246 19.30 1.08 10.31
CA GLU A 246 20.18 2.23 10.57
C GLU A 246 21.20 2.45 9.44
N SER A 247 21.29 1.50 8.49
CA SER A 247 22.22 1.55 7.36
C SER A 247 21.52 1.23 6.04
N GLY A 248 22.08 1.68 4.92
CA GLY A 248 21.51 1.50 3.59
C GLY A 248 21.11 2.82 2.95
N ILE A 249 20.10 2.79 2.09
CA ILE A 249 19.58 3.94 1.36
C ILE A 249 19.00 4.95 2.35
N GLY A 250 19.43 6.20 2.28
CA GLY A 250 18.90 7.31 3.06
C GLY A 250 18.04 8.25 2.22
N VAL A 251 17.31 9.15 2.86
CA VAL A 251 16.51 10.17 2.17
C VAL A 251 17.35 11.06 1.25
N GLU A 252 18.60 11.32 1.63
CA GLU A 252 19.57 12.09 0.85
C GLU A 252 19.88 11.47 -0.51
N ASP A 253 19.73 10.14 -0.65
CA ASP A 253 19.95 9.40 -1.90
C ASP A 253 18.76 9.52 -2.86
N THR A 254 17.60 10.02 -2.40
CA THR A 254 16.41 10.19 -3.24
C THR A 254 16.55 11.42 -4.12
N ASP A 255 16.45 11.24 -5.45
CA ASP A 255 16.61 12.30 -6.42
C ASP A 255 15.32 13.08 -6.65
N PHE A 256 14.16 12.41 -6.63
CA PHE A 256 12.86 13.01 -6.89
C PHE A 256 11.70 12.26 -6.24
N ILE A 257 10.57 12.95 -6.09
CA ILE A 257 9.29 12.37 -5.69
C ILE A 257 8.20 12.72 -6.72
N VAL A 258 7.30 11.79 -6.98
CA VAL A 258 6.11 11.95 -7.85
C VAL A 258 4.87 11.80 -6.99
N VAL A 259 3.95 12.74 -7.07
CA VAL A 259 2.70 12.78 -6.29
C VAL A 259 1.53 13.34 -7.12
N PRO A 260 0.27 13.08 -6.72
CA PRO A 260 -0.88 13.75 -7.30
C PRO A 260 -0.81 15.28 -7.10
N TYR A 261 -1.30 16.04 -8.07
CA TYR A 261 -1.20 17.51 -8.14
C TYR A 261 -1.70 18.23 -6.88
N ASN A 262 -2.76 17.71 -6.27
CA ASN A 262 -3.42 18.34 -5.12
C ASN A 262 -3.20 17.62 -3.79
N ALA A 263 -2.16 16.78 -3.69
CA ALA A 263 -1.78 16.03 -2.50
C ALA A 263 -0.40 16.40 -1.95
N LEU A 264 -0.02 17.70 -2.00
CA LEU A 264 1.31 18.18 -1.65
C LEU A 264 1.57 18.28 -0.13
N GLY A 265 0.58 18.03 0.72
CA GLY A 265 0.68 18.17 2.19
C GLY A 265 1.29 16.98 2.93
N SER A 266 1.82 15.98 2.23
CA SER A 266 2.38 14.78 2.87
C SER A 266 3.79 15.01 3.42
N VAL A 267 4.17 14.24 4.44
CA VAL A 267 5.51 14.28 5.02
C VAL A 267 6.60 14.08 3.97
N PRO A 268 6.53 13.09 3.06
CA PRO A 268 7.53 12.92 2.02
C PRO A 268 7.74 14.17 1.16
N VAL A 269 6.66 14.87 0.80
CA VAL A 269 6.74 16.09 -0.02
C VAL A 269 7.41 17.23 0.75
N MET A 270 7.04 17.42 2.03
CA MET A 270 7.63 18.48 2.86
C MET A 270 9.13 18.28 3.07
N GLU A 271 9.55 17.05 3.37
CA GLU A 271 10.97 16.74 3.60
C GLU A 271 11.79 16.83 2.31
N MET A 272 11.27 16.36 1.17
CA MET A 272 11.93 16.54 -0.13
C MET A 272 12.06 18.02 -0.51
N SER A 273 11.05 18.84 -0.20
CA SER A 273 11.11 20.29 -0.39
C SER A 273 12.19 20.92 0.50
N ALA A 274 12.26 20.55 1.77
CA ALA A 274 13.28 21.03 2.70
C ALA A 274 14.71 20.68 2.26
N LEU A 275 14.88 19.51 1.64
CA LEU A 275 16.15 19.05 1.07
C LEU A 275 16.46 19.66 -0.32
N GLY A 276 15.59 20.49 -0.86
CA GLY A 276 15.75 21.09 -2.19
C GLY A 276 15.72 20.07 -3.33
N LYS A 277 15.10 18.91 -3.11
CA LYS A 277 14.97 17.82 -4.10
C LYS A 277 13.83 18.08 -5.08
N LYS A 278 13.82 17.38 -6.20
CA LYS A 278 12.76 17.50 -7.21
C LYS A 278 11.44 16.91 -6.76
N ILE A 279 10.36 17.64 -6.97
CA ILE A 279 8.98 17.23 -6.70
C ILE A 279 8.21 17.39 -8.01
N TYR A 280 7.64 16.29 -8.50
CA TYR A 280 6.76 16.29 -9.67
C TYR A 280 5.31 16.14 -9.21
N ALA A 281 4.50 17.17 -9.46
CA ALA A 281 3.07 17.20 -9.18
C ALA A 281 2.29 16.95 -10.48
N VAL A 282 1.61 15.81 -10.59
CA VAL A 282 0.99 15.35 -11.85
C VAL A 282 -0.48 15.75 -11.90
N LYS A 283 -0.88 16.61 -12.85
CA LYS A 283 -2.22 17.20 -12.94
C LYS A 283 -3.31 16.19 -13.29
N GLU A 284 -3.05 15.23 -14.17
CA GLU A 284 -4.06 14.21 -14.51
C GLU A 284 -4.45 13.35 -13.32
N ASN A 285 -3.66 13.40 -12.23
CA ASN A 285 -3.97 12.71 -10.99
C ASN A 285 -4.44 13.71 -9.93
N ALA A 286 -5.74 13.88 -9.83
CA ALA A 286 -6.40 14.67 -8.80
C ALA A 286 -6.98 13.76 -7.71
N SER A 287 -7.26 14.31 -6.55
CA SER A 287 -7.85 13.62 -5.39
C SER A 287 -8.91 14.50 -4.72
N VAL A 288 -9.52 14.03 -3.65
CA VAL A 288 -10.46 14.84 -2.84
C VAL A 288 -9.74 15.94 -2.03
N LEU A 289 -8.41 15.86 -1.91
CA LEU A 289 -7.62 16.87 -1.21
C LEU A 289 -7.52 18.18 -2.01
N ASN A 290 -7.19 19.26 -1.31
CA ASN A 290 -6.96 20.57 -1.92
C ASN A 290 -5.64 21.20 -1.42
N VAL A 291 -4.54 20.44 -1.50
CA VAL A 291 -3.19 20.93 -1.17
C VAL A 291 -2.38 21.04 -2.46
N THR A 292 -2.47 22.20 -3.09
CA THR A 292 -1.94 22.47 -4.43
C THR A 292 -0.75 23.43 -4.38
N PRO A 293 0.03 23.59 -5.46
CA PRO A 293 1.10 24.58 -5.54
C PRO A 293 0.63 26.04 -5.33
N CYS A 294 -0.67 26.30 -5.49
CA CYS A 294 -1.24 27.65 -5.31
C CYS A 294 -1.48 28.02 -3.84
N ASN A 295 -1.76 27.04 -3.00
CA ASN A 295 -2.12 27.26 -1.59
C ASN A 295 -1.18 26.62 -0.57
N PHE A 296 -0.12 25.94 -1.04
CA PHE A 296 0.88 25.31 -0.20
C PHE A 296 2.30 25.68 -0.68
N PRO A 297 3.20 26.18 0.18
CA PRO A 297 4.48 26.78 -0.22
C PRO A 297 5.55 25.74 -0.55
N VAL A 298 5.27 24.84 -1.48
CA VAL A 298 6.20 23.84 -1.99
C VAL A 298 6.57 24.16 -3.44
N LYS A 299 7.87 24.29 -3.71
CA LYS A 299 8.36 24.41 -5.08
C LYS A 299 8.34 23.04 -5.75
N CYS A 300 7.54 22.88 -6.81
CA CYS A 300 7.45 21.65 -7.58
C CYS A 300 7.38 21.93 -9.07
N ASP A 301 7.76 20.93 -9.86
CA ASP A 301 7.57 20.91 -11.31
C ASP A 301 6.16 20.35 -11.58
N ILE A 302 5.31 21.13 -12.21
CA ILE A 302 3.96 20.71 -12.57
C ILE A 302 4.04 19.99 -13.92
N ILE A 303 3.58 18.75 -13.95
CA ILE A 303 3.58 17.87 -15.12
C ILE A 303 2.11 17.59 -15.48
N ASP A 304 1.75 17.67 -16.76
CA ASP A 304 0.36 17.47 -17.15
C ASP A 304 -0.04 15.99 -17.07
N THR A 305 0.82 15.06 -17.53
CA THR A 305 0.52 13.63 -17.55
C THR A 305 1.69 12.76 -17.08
N TYR A 306 1.40 11.55 -16.63
CA TYR A 306 2.45 10.54 -16.34
C TYR A 306 3.22 10.11 -17.59
N GLU A 307 2.61 10.20 -18.79
CA GLU A 307 3.33 9.95 -20.05
C GLU A 307 4.46 10.95 -20.22
N GLU A 308 4.16 12.27 -20.13
CA GLU A 308 5.15 13.34 -20.15
C GLU A 308 6.25 13.16 -19.10
N LEU A 309 5.85 12.81 -17.86
CA LEU A 309 6.81 12.51 -16.80
C LEU A 309 7.75 11.36 -17.18
N THR A 310 7.21 10.29 -17.75
CA THR A 310 8.05 9.14 -18.15
C THR A 310 9.00 9.47 -19.29
N GLU A 311 8.70 10.43 -20.13
CA GLU A 311 9.62 10.92 -21.17
C GLU A 311 10.73 11.80 -20.59
N LEU A 312 10.40 12.62 -19.59
CA LEU A 312 11.32 13.55 -18.93
C LEU A 312 12.39 12.84 -18.06
N LEU A 313 12.07 11.69 -17.42
CA LEU A 313 12.97 10.93 -16.55
C LEU A 313 14.03 10.17 -17.35
#